data_718c77c540cb209a12f0c9f42a1b7b2e
#
_entry.id   718c77c540cb209a12f0c9f42a1b7b2e
#
_cell.length_a   1.000
_cell.length_b   1.000
_cell.length_c   1.000
_cell.angle_alpha   90.00
_cell.angle_beta   90.00
_cell.angle_gamma   90.00
#
_symmetry.space_group_name_H-M   'P 1'
#
loop_
_entity.id
_entity.type
_entity.pdbx_description
1 polymer ?
#
loop_
_entity_poly.entity_id
_entity_poly.type
_entity_poly.pdbx_seq_one_letter_code
_entity_poly.pdbx_strand_id
1 'polypeptide(L)'
;MLIDCREIENDQLLSCDICIIGAGAAGITIARSYLSSGYTVCLMESGDFKADTATQSLYKGWTVFNDQPERETYLHGSRLRYFGGSTNHWA
;
A
#
# COMPACT_ATOMS: atom_id res chain seq x y z
N MET A 1 -10.25 13.76 2.36
CA MET A 1 -10.24 13.93 0.90
C MET A 1 -9.53 12.75 0.27
N LEU A 2 -10.12 12.16 -0.74
CA LEU A 2 -9.51 11.10 -1.56
C LEU A 2 -8.95 11.72 -2.84
N ILE A 3 -7.72 11.35 -3.18
CA ILE A 3 -7.08 11.77 -4.43
C ILE A 3 -6.68 10.52 -5.21
N ASP A 4 -7.21 10.39 -6.43
CA ASP A 4 -6.74 9.37 -7.37
C ASP A 4 -5.54 9.91 -8.13
N CYS A 5 -4.36 9.32 -7.87
CA CYS A 5 -3.12 9.80 -8.48
C CYS A 5 -3.06 9.60 -10.00
N ARG A 6 -3.97 8.82 -10.59
CA ARG A 6 -4.12 8.70 -12.05
C ARG A 6 -4.74 9.95 -12.69
N GLU A 7 -5.40 10.78 -11.90
CA GLU A 7 -6.12 11.99 -12.34
C GLU A 7 -5.34 13.29 -12.09
N ILE A 8 -4.20 13.23 -11.42
CA ILE A 8 -3.36 14.40 -11.17
C ILE A 8 -2.25 14.51 -12.22
N GLU A 9 -1.77 15.73 -12.42
CA GLU A 9 -0.65 15.99 -13.35
C GLU A 9 0.64 15.35 -12.86
N ASN A 10 1.51 14.95 -13.81
CA ASN A 10 2.85 14.49 -13.47
C ASN A 10 3.63 15.61 -12.78
N ASP A 11 4.48 15.22 -11.84
CA ASP A 11 5.33 16.13 -11.06
C ASP A 11 4.56 17.11 -10.17
N GLN A 12 3.27 16.90 -9.95
CA GLN A 12 2.50 17.67 -8.97
C GLN A 12 3.01 17.40 -7.56
N LEU A 13 3.30 18.48 -6.83
CA LEU A 13 3.74 18.40 -5.45
C LEU A 13 2.54 18.45 -4.50
N LEU A 14 2.44 17.45 -3.62
CA LEU A 14 1.46 17.43 -2.54
C LEU A 14 2.21 17.60 -1.21
N SER A 15 1.73 18.52 -0.39
CA SER A 15 2.36 18.80 0.91
C SER A 15 1.49 18.28 2.06
N CYS A 16 2.15 17.71 3.05
CA CYS A 16 1.52 17.26 4.30
C CYS A 16 2.54 17.33 5.45
N ASP A 17 2.06 17.29 6.68
CA ASP A 17 2.94 17.23 7.85
C ASP A 17 3.48 15.82 8.06
N ILE A 18 2.64 14.80 7.81
CA ILE A 18 2.96 13.38 8.00
C ILE A 18 2.55 12.62 6.75
N CYS A 19 3.49 11.92 6.15
CA CYS A 19 3.25 11.01 5.02
C CYS A 19 3.39 9.56 5.48
N ILE A 20 2.33 8.78 5.31
CA ILE A 20 2.28 7.34 5.64
C ILE A 20 2.19 6.57 4.33
N ILE A 21 3.12 5.65 4.12
CA ILE A 21 3.17 4.82 2.91
C ILE A 21 2.61 3.44 3.23
N GLY A 22 1.50 3.10 2.60
CA GLY A 22 0.80 1.85 2.74
C GLY A 22 -0.45 1.94 3.62
N ALA A 23 -1.61 1.72 3.02
CA ALA A 23 -2.92 1.70 3.68
C ALA A 23 -3.32 0.27 4.11
N GLY A 24 -2.39 -0.46 4.71
CA GLY A 24 -2.68 -1.68 5.45
C GLY A 24 -3.11 -1.37 6.89
N ALA A 25 -3.27 -2.39 7.73
CA ALA A 25 -3.72 -2.25 9.12
C ALA A 25 -2.89 -1.22 9.91
N ALA A 26 -1.58 -1.29 9.81
CA ALA A 26 -0.67 -0.39 10.53
C ALA A 26 -0.82 1.06 10.04
N GLY A 27 -0.76 1.29 8.73
CA GLY A 27 -0.87 2.64 8.16
C GLY A 27 -2.21 3.29 8.47
N ILE A 28 -3.31 2.55 8.35
CA ILE A 28 -4.65 3.04 8.70
C ILE A 28 -4.74 3.36 10.19
N THR A 29 -4.19 2.51 11.06
CA THR A 29 -4.19 2.74 12.51
C THR A 29 -3.43 4.00 12.88
N ILE A 30 -2.25 4.20 12.31
CA ILE A 30 -1.44 5.39 12.51
C ILE A 30 -2.20 6.64 12.01
N ALA A 31 -2.74 6.60 10.78
CA ALA A 31 -3.48 7.73 10.22
C ALA A 31 -4.67 8.12 11.11
N ARG A 32 -5.42 7.14 11.60
CA ARG A 32 -6.55 7.36 12.51
C ARG A 32 -6.14 8.01 13.83
N SER A 33 -4.95 7.72 14.35
CA SER A 33 -4.47 8.31 15.60
C SER A 33 -4.24 9.83 15.49
N TYR A 34 -4.12 10.36 14.27
CA TYR A 34 -3.93 11.79 14.01
C TYR A 34 -5.20 12.54 13.62
N LEU A 35 -6.38 11.90 13.61
CA LEU A 35 -7.64 12.52 13.13
C LEU A 35 -8.00 13.85 13.82
N SER A 36 -7.62 14.05 15.06
CA SER A 36 -7.92 15.28 15.81
C SER A 36 -6.66 16.01 16.26
N SER A 37 -5.53 15.73 15.64
CA SER A 37 -4.24 16.28 16.07
C SER A 37 -3.93 17.69 15.55
N GLY A 38 -4.65 18.14 14.51
CA GLY A 38 -4.33 19.36 13.78
C GLY A 38 -3.24 19.19 12.70
N TYR A 39 -2.56 18.05 12.64
CA TYR A 39 -1.63 17.72 11.56
C TYR A 39 -2.37 17.29 10.28
N THR A 40 -1.82 17.72 9.14
CA THR A 40 -2.22 17.16 7.84
C THR A 40 -1.53 15.82 7.62
N VAL A 41 -2.32 14.78 7.39
CA VAL A 41 -1.82 13.43 7.14
C VAL A 41 -2.14 13.00 5.72
N CYS A 42 -1.12 12.54 5.00
CA CYS A 42 -1.26 11.89 3.71
C CYS A 42 -1.05 10.39 3.89
N LEU A 43 -2.05 9.59 3.58
CA LEU A 43 -1.96 8.14 3.54
C LEU A 43 -1.93 7.71 2.07
N MET A 44 -0.81 7.12 1.67
CA MET A 44 -0.57 6.68 0.28
C MET A 44 -0.79 5.18 0.16
N GLU A 45 -1.52 4.77 -0.86
CA GLU A 45 -1.71 3.36 -1.22
C GLU A 45 -1.45 3.17 -2.70
N SER A 46 -0.75 2.10 -3.04
CA SER A 46 -0.43 1.77 -4.42
C SER A 46 -1.53 0.99 -5.14
N GLY A 47 -2.44 0.39 -4.40
CA GLY A 47 -3.61 -0.31 -4.94
C GLY A 47 -4.85 0.55 -4.90
N ASP A 48 -5.93 0.02 -5.44
CA ASP A 48 -7.26 0.63 -5.43
C ASP A 48 -8.07 0.12 -4.21
N PHE A 49 -9.35 0.43 -4.12
CA PHE A 49 -10.26 -0.14 -3.12
C PHE A 49 -10.61 -1.60 -3.40
N LYS A 50 -10.38 -2.07 -4.60
CA LYS A 50 -10.60 -3.46 -5.03
C LYS A 50 -9.30 -4.10 -5.47
N ALA A 51 -9.23 -5.41 -5.27
CA ALA A 51 -8.10 -6.19 -5.78
C ALA A 51 -7.99 -6.07 -7.30
N ASP A 52 -6.78 -5.88 -7.77
CA ASP A 52 -6.43 -5.80 -9.20
C ASP A 52 -5.21 -6.68 -9.47
N THR A 53 -5.32 -7.53 -10.49
CA THR A 53 -4.28 -8.51 -10.82
C THR A 53 -2.97 -7.85 -11.24
N ALA A 54 -3.03 -6.76 -12.00
CA ALA A 54 -1.83 -6.05 -12.45
C ALA A 54 -1.07 -5.44 -11.26
N THR A 55 -1.77 -4.77 -10.35
CA THR A 55 -1.19 -4.21 -9.13
C THR A 55 -0.67 -5.30 -8.20
N GLN A 56 -1.43 -6.38 -8.01
CA GLN A 56 -1.01 -7.52 -7.19
C GLN A 56 0.27 -8.17 -7.74
N SER A 57 0.45 -8.18 -9.06
CA SER A 57 1.63 -8.75 -9.70
C SER A 57 2.95 -8.06 -9.33
N LEU A 58 2.89 -6.83 -8.80
CA LEU A 58 4.06 -6.11 -8.31
C LEU A 58 4.69 -6.76 -7.06
N TYR A 59 3.98 -7.67 -6.42
CA TYR A 59 4.51 -8.48 -5.32
C TYR A 59 5.27 -9.73 -5.77
N LYS A 60 5.30 -10.04 -7.06
CA LYS A 60 6.11 -11.14 -7.58
C LYS A 60 7.58 -10.84 -7.35
N GLY A 61 8.31 -11.85 -6.93
CA GLY A 61 9.73 -11.70 -6.62
C GLY A 61 10.43 -13.04 -6.59
N TRP A 62 11.67 -12.98 -6.20
CA TRP A 62 12.55 -14.11 -6.04
C TRP A 62 13.13 -14.08 -4.64
N THR A 63 13.28 -15.24 -4.02
CA THR A 63 14.11 -15.42 -2.83
C THR A 63 15.36 -16.17 -3.20
N VAL A 64 16.42 -15.93 -2.46
CA VAL A 64 17.65 -16.69 -2.57
C VAL A 64 17.76 -17.56 -1.32
N PHE A 65 17.75 -18.87 -1.51
CA PHE A 65 17.94 -19.83 -0.45
C PHE A 65 19.12 -20.74 -0.81
N ASN A 66 20.11 -20.86 0.10
CA ASN A 66 21.35 -21.62 -0.14
C ASN A 66 22.03 -21.25 -1.48
N ASP A 67 22.13 -19.95 -1.76
CA ASP A 67 22.70 -19.39 -3.01
C ASP A 67 21.97 -19.81 -4.31
N GLN A 68 20.78 -20.37 -4.19
CA GLN A 68 19.93 -20.68 -5.32
C GLN A 68 18.71 -19.74 -5.37
N PRO A 69 18.49 -19.05 -6.49
CA PRO A 69 17.29 -18.23 -6.65
C PRO A 69 16.06 -19.13 -6.88
N GLU A 70 15.04 -18.95 -6.06
CA GLU A 70 13.73 -19.58 -6.23
C GLU A 70 12.65 -18.52 -6.44
N ARG A 71 11.72 -18.80 -7.36
CA ARG A 71 10.58 -17.91 -7.57
C ARG A 71 9.67 -17.99 -6.36
N GLU A 72 9.46 -16.83 -5.74
CA GLU A 72 8.72 -16.72 -4.51
C GLU A 72 7.22 -16.58 -4.76
N THR A 73 6.48 -17.66 -4.59
CA THR A 73 5.02 -17.64 -4.65
C THR A 73 4.40 -17.07 -3.38
N TYR A 74 5.09 -17.22 -2.24
CA TYR A 74 4.64 -16.70 -0.96
C TYR A 74 4.53 -15.17 -0.97
N LEU A 75 5.51 -14.47 -1.53
CA LEU A 75 5.49 -13.00 -1.60
C LEU A 75 4.25 -12.46 -2.32
N HIS A 76 3.83 -13.13 -3.38
CA HIS A 76 2.65 -12.76 -4.16
C HIS A 76 1.34 -13.21 -3.50
N GLY A 77 1.31 -14.38 -2.88
CA GLY A 77 0.09 -14.99 -2.35
C GLY A 77 -0.26 -14.62 -0.91
N SER A 78 0.73 -14.23 -0.10
CA SER A 78 0.53 -13.92 1.33
C SER A 78 0.22 -12.46 1.61
N ARG A 79 0.37 -11.58 0.63
CA ARG A 79 0.17 -10.14 0.77
C ARG A 79 -0.84 -9.64 -0.25
N LEU A 80 -1.67 -8.70 0.17
CA LEU A 80 -2.65 -8.06 -0.70
C LEU A 80 -2.29 -6.59 -0.91
N ARG A 81 -2.31 -6.16 -2.18
CA ARG A 81 -1.90 -4.82 -2.60
C ARG A 81 -3.12 -4.00 -3.02
N TYR A 82 -3.92 -3.64 -2.05
CA TYR A 82 -5.03 -2.70 -2.17
C TYR A 82 -5.42 -2.18 -0.78
N PHE A 83 -6.36 -1.22 -0.72
CA PHE A 83 -6.76 -0.60 0.53
C PHE A 83 -7.17 -1.62 1.60
N GLY A 84 -6.60 -1.52 2.78
CA GLY A 84 -6.72 -2.49 3.86
C GLY A 84 -5.61 -3.55 3.88
N GLY A 85 -4.90 -3.74 2.76
CA GLY A 85 -3.78 -4.66 2.67
C GLY A 85 -4.14 -6.10 3.06
N SER A 86 -3.21 -6.80 3.69
CA SER A 86 -3.36 -8.22 4.05
C SER A 86 -4.44 -8.50 5.11
N THR A 87 -5.01 -7.48 5.76
CA THR A 87 -6.19 -7.67 6.63
C THR A 87 -7.41 -8.16 5.86
N ASN A 88 -7.45 -7.95 4.55
CA ASN A 88 -8.52 -8.45 3.70
C ASN A 88 -8.50 -9.98 3.48
N HIS A 89 -7.52 -10.68 4.02
CA HIS A 89 -7.53 -12.16 4.05
C HIS A 89 -8.53 -12.76 5.04
N TRP A 90 -9.16 -11.95 5.87
CA TRP A 90 -10.17 -12.39 6.83
C TRP A 90 -11.56 -12.54 6.17
N ALA A 91 -11.63 -13.27 5.12
CA ALA A 91 -12.89 -13.54 4.45
C ALA A 91 -13.44 -14.92 4.83
#